data_f18a8b89f7117ca89014a28297b47415
#
_entry.id   f18a8b89f7117ca89014a28297b47415
#
_cell.length_a   1.000
_cell.length_b   1.000
_cell.length_c   1.000
_cell.angle_alpha   90.00
_cell.angle_beta   90.00
_cell.angle_gamma   90.00
#
_symmetry.space_group_name_H-M   'P 1'
#
loop_
_entity.id
_entity.type
_entity.pdbx_description
1 polymer ?
#
loop_
_entity_poly.entity_id
_entity_poly.type
_entity_poly.pdbx_seq_one_letter_code
_entity_poly.pdbx_strand_id
1 'polypeptide(L)'
;MKKHLVISGKVQGVGFRYWLQRLAIEKDICGWVKNKTSGNVEVLIVGEKKEIQELIKLCEMGPSSAKIDYVQINDYNKDYIKKDFDIVKSD
;
A
#
# COMPACT_ATOMS: atom_id res chain seq x y z
N MET A 1 7.07 12.77 0.33
CA MET A 1 7.41 11.70 -0.62
C MET A 1 6.13 11.02 -1.08
N LYS A 2 6.06 10.65 -2.34
CA LYS A 2 4.92 9.93 -2.91
C LYS A 2 5.44 8.73 -3.66
N LYS A 3 4.87 7.56 -3.40
CA LYS A 3 5.24 6.32 -4.08
C LYS A 3 3.99 5.52 -4.46
N HIS A 4 4.07 4.86 -5.59
CA HIS A 4 3.04 3.96 -6.07
C HIS A 4 3.61 2.55 -6.04
N LEU A 5 2.88 1.63 -5.41
CA LEU A 5 3.33 0.24 -5.26
C LEU A 5 2.40 -0.70 -6.00
N VAL A 6 2.98 -1.74 -6.57
CA VAL A 6 2.21 -2.90 -7.06
C VAL A 6 2.78 -4.12 -6.34
N ILE A 7 1.92 -4.80 -5.59
CA ILE A 7 2.33 -5.90 -4.71
C ILE A 7 1.74 -7.19 -5.25
N SER A 8 2.61 -8.17 -5.50
CA SER A 8 2.20 -9.47 -6.02
C SER A 8 2.47 -10.57 -5.00
N GLY A 9 1.76 -11.69 -5.17
CA GLY A 9 1.83 -12.83 -4.28
C GLY A 9 0.44 -13.22 -3.79
N LYS A 10 0.38 -13.92 -2.65
CA LYS A 10 -0.90 -14.22 -2.00
C LYS A 10 -1.27 -13.03 -1.12
N VAL A 11 -1.94 -12.04 -1.71
CA VAL A 11 -2.23 -10.75 -1.09
C VAL A 11 -3.70 -10.36 -1.08
N GLN A 12 -4.56 -11.12 -1.77
CA GLN A 12 -6.01 -10.89 -1.74
C GLN A 12 -6.69 -11.98 -0.93
N GLY A 13 -7.78 -11.61 -0.24
CA GLY A 13 -8.52 -12.54 0.62
C GLY A 13 -7.81 -12.90 1.92
N VAL A 14 -6.81 -12.12 2.31
CA VAL A 14 -5.98 -12.38 3.50
C VAL A 14 -5.93 -11.19 4.46
N GLY A 15 -6.80 -10.19 4.27
CA GLY A 15 -6.86 -9.01 5.13
C GLY A 15 -5.75 -7.99 4.88
N PHE A 16 -5.06 -8.08 3.75
CA PHE A 16 -3.93 -7.21 3.44
C PHE A 16 -4.30 -5.72 3.42
N ARG A 17 -5.43 -5.37 2.78
CA ARG A 17 -5.85 -3.98 2.65
C ARG A 17 -6.13 -3.33 4.00
N TYR A 18 -6.81 -4.01 4.91
CA TYR A 18 -7.09 -3.51 6.26
C TYR A 18 -5.83 -3.40 7.09
N TRP A 19 -4.94 -4.37 6.99
CA TRP A 19 -3.65 -4.37 7.67
C TRP A 19 -2.83 -3.15 7.24
N LEU A 20 -2.75 -2.89 5.92
CA LEU A 20 -2.00 -1.76 5.39
C LEU A 20 -2.62 -0.42 5.78
N GLN A 21 -3.96 -0.31 5.68
CA GLN A 21 -4.66 0.92 6.07
C GLN A 21 -4.36 1.30 7.51
N ARG A 22 -4.40 0.34 8.42
CA ARG A 22 -4.13 0.61 9.84
C ARG A 22 -2.70 1.11 10.05
N LEU A 23 -1.72 0.49 9.40
CA LEU A 23 -0.33 0.92 9.50
C LEU A 23 -0.12 2.31 8.90
N ALA A 24 -0.75 2.60 7.76
CA ALA A 24 -0.65 3.90 7.12
C ALA A 24 -1.21 4.99 8.02
N ILE A 25 -2.38 4.77 8.62
CA ILE A 25 -2.99 5.73 9.53
C ILE A 25 -2.08 5.98 10.73
N GLU A 26 -1.50 4.96 11.33
CA GLU A 26 -0.59 5.10 12.46
C GLU A 26 0.64 5.93 12.11
N LYS A 27 1.07 5.90 10.85
CA LYS A 27 2.26 6.60 10.37
C LYS A 27 1.94 7.95 9.72
N ASP A 28 0.71 8.42 9.80
CA ASP A 28 0.24 9.65 9.14
C ASP A 28 0.51 9.62 7.63
N ILE A 29 0.38 8.46 7.02
CA ILE A 29 0.51 8.29 5.58
C ILE A 29 -0.87 8.37 4.96
N CYS A 30 -1.00 9.18 3.91
CA CYS A 30 -2.22 9.32 3.11
C CYS A 30 -2.12 8.45 1.87
N GLY A 31 -3.24 8.22 1.20
CA GLY A 31 -3.27 7.48 -0.05
C GLY A 31 -4.43 6.52 -0.14
N TRP A 32 -4.21 5.42 -0.83
CA TRP A 32 -5.25 4.41 -1.04
C TRP A 32 -4.65 3.06 -1.36
N VAL A 33 -5.48 2.03 -1.18
CA VAL A 33 -5.13 0.64 -1.53
C VAL A 33 -6.35 -0.01 -2.18
N LYS A 34 -6.10 -0.83 -3.21
CA LYS A 34 -7.17 -1.60 -3.86
C LYS A 34 -6.66 -2.93 -4.39
N ASN A 35 -7.58 -3.87 -4.53
CA ASN A 35 -7.33 -5.12 -5.22
C ASN A 35 -7.45 -4.93 -6.73
N LYS A 36 -6.58 -5.58 -7.49
CA LYS A 36 -6.62 -5.61 -8.95
C LYS A 36 -7.17 -6.95 -9.43
N THR A 37 -7.79 -6.95 -10.61
CA THR A 37 -8.26 -8.21 -11.22
C THR A 37 -7.14 -9.20 -11.50
N SER A 38 -5.92 -8.70 -11.65
CA SER A 38 -4.72 -9.54 -11.83
C SER A 38 -4.36 -10.39 -10.61
N GLY A 39 -4.96 -10.11 -9.45
CA GLY A 39 -4.57 -10.72 -8.17
C GLY A 39 -3.61 -9.86 -7.37
N ASN A 40 -3.05 -8.83 -7.95
CA ASN A 40 -2.15 -7.90 -7.26
C ASN A 40 -2.92 -6.92 -6.38
N VAL A 41 -2.20 -6.23 -5.52
CA VAL A 41 -2.71 -5.10 -4.74
C VAL A 41 -1.94 -3.86 -5.20
N GLU A 42 -2.69 -2.80 -5.48
CA GLU A 42 -2.13 -1.51 -5.90
C GLU A 42 -2.27 -0.50 -4.78
N VAL A 43 -1.22 0.29 -4.53
CA VAL A 43 -1.15 1.19 -3.39
C VAL A 43 -0.56 2.53 -3.81
N LEU A 44 -1.17 3.61 -3.33
CA LEU A 44 -0.54 4.94 -3.35
C LEU A 44 -0.24 5.33 -1.91
N ILE A 45 1.00 5.74 -1.63
CA ILE A 45 1.42 6.19 -0.30
C ILE A 45 2.06 7.56 -0.40
N VAL A 46 1.59 8.47 0.46
CA VAL A 46 2.02 9.87 0.49
C VAL A 46 2.29 10.25 1.95
N GLY A 47 3.49 10.72 2.25
CA GLY A 47 3.85 11.10 3.60
C GLY A 47 5.32 11.44 3.73
N GLU A 48 5.81 11.48 4.95
CA GLU A 48 7.21 11.76 5.21
C GLU A 48 8.09 10.61 4.74
N LYS A 49 9.26 10.95 4.25
CA LYS A 49 10.20 9.98 3.67
C LYS A 49 10.48 8.80 4.62
N LYS A 50 10.74 9.08 5.89
CA LYS A 50 11.03 8.04 6.87
C LYS A 50 9.87 7.06 7.01
N GLU A 51 8.65 7.59 7.14
CA GLU A 51 7.45 6.78 7.32
C GLU A 51 7.14 5.95 6.06
N ILE A 52 7.32 6.55 4.89
CA ILE A 52 7.14 5.85 3.62
C ILE A 52 8.12 4.68 3.49
N GLN A 53 9.39 4.90 3.82
CA GLN A 53 10.40 3.84 3.75
C GLN A 53 10.12 2.70 4.72
N GLU A 54 9.66 3.01 5.93
CA GLU A 54 9.25 2.00 6.89
C GLU A 54 8.06 1.19 6.42
N LEU A 55 7.05 1.85 5.86
CA LEU A 55 5.85 1.18 5.36
C LEU A 55 6.18 0.25 4.18
N ILE A 56 7.06 0.66 3.29
CA ILE A 56 7.51 -0.19 2.17
C ILE A 56 8.17 -1.47 2.71
N LYS A 57 9.03 -1.35 3.71
CA LYS A 57 9.67 -2.53 4.32
C LYS A 57 8.63 -3.47 4.93
N LEU A 58 7.62 -2.92 5.59
CA LEU A 58 6.54 -3.73 6.15
C LEU A 58 5.73 -4.42 5.06
N CYS A 59 5.49 -3.74 3.93
CA CYS A 59 4.81 -4.35 2.78
C CYS A 59 5.60 -5.51 2.19
N GLU A 60 6.92 -5.42 2.17
CA GLU A 60 7.77 -6.51 1.67
C GLU A 60 7.68 -7.76 2.52
N MET A 61 7.38 -7.62 3.80
CA MET A 61 7.13 -8.74 4.71
C MET A 61 5.68 -9.21 4.67
N GLY A 62 4.75 -8.27 4.66
CA GLY A 62 3.33 -8.52 4.71
C GLY A 62 2.84 -9.04 6.06
N PRO A 63 1.52 -9.14 6.25
CA PRO A 63 0.94 -9.81 7.42
C PRO A 63 1.19 -11.31 7.34
N SER A 64 1.07 -12.00 8.47
CA SER A 64 1.38 -13.43 8.57
C SER A 64 0.52 -14.30 7.64
N SER A 65 -0.69 -13.85 7.30
CA SER A 65 -1.61 -14.56 6.40
C SER A 65 -1.30 -14.38 4.93
N ALA A 66 -0.41 -13.46 4.59
CA ALA A 66 -0.04 -13.16 3.20
C ALA A 66 1.31 -13.78 2.84
N LYS A 67 1.54 -13.89 1.54
CA LYS A 67 2.85 -14.26 1.01
C LYS A 67 3.21 -13.24 -0.07
N ILE A 68 4.26 -12.46 0.18
CA ILE A 68 4.70 -11.43 -0.74
C ILE A 68 5.73 -12.01 -1.69
N ASP A 69 5.43 -11.98 -2.98
CA ASP A 69 6.39 -12.40 -4.00
C ASP A 69 7.25 -11.24 -4.46
N TYR A 70 6.63 -10.07 -4.67
CA TYR A 70 7.35 -8.92 -5.20
C TYR A 70 6.59 -7.62 -4.89
N VAL A 71 7.35 -6.56 -4.60
CA VAL A 71 6.82 -5.20 -4.46
C VAL A 71 7.50 -4.33 -5.51
N GLN A 72 6.73 -3.90 -6.51
CA GLN A 72 7.20 -2.95 -7.50
C GLN A 72 7.00 -1.55 -6.95
N ILE A 73 8.06 -0.75 -6.93
CA ILE A 73 8.04 0.60 -6.37
C ILE A 73 8.24 1.59 -7.50
N ASN A 74 7.28 2.52 -7.66
CA ASN A 74 7.31 3.54 -8.68
C ASN A 74 7.22 4.92 -8.05
N ASP A 75 7.87 5.91 -8.66
CA ASP A 75 7.64 7.30 -8.29
C ASP A 75 6.24 7.74 -8.71
N TYR A 76 5.66 8.66 -7.95
CA TYR A 76 4.35 9.22 -8.25
C TYR A 76 4.48 10.73 -8.30
N ASN A 77 4.30 11.31 -9.49
CA ASN A 77 4.61 12.72 -9.74
C ASN A 77 3.38 13.62 -9.81
N LYS A 78 2.19 13.06 -9.54
CA LYS A 78 0.95 13.85 -9.53
C LYS A 78 0.70 14.42 -8.14
N ASP A 79 -0.06 15.51 -8.08
CA ASP A 79 -0.51 16.05 -6.81
C ASP A 79 -1.52 15.11 -6.16
N TYR A 80 -1.47 15.04 -4.83
CA TYR A 80 -2.43 14.28 -4.05
C TYR A 80 -2.77 15.10 -2.80
N ILE A 81 -4.03 15.50 -2.69
CA ILE A 81 -4.48 16.46 -1.66
C ILE A 81 -5.34 15.84 -0.56
N LYS A 82 -5.84 14.63 -0.74
CA LYS A 82 -6.61 13.95 0.30
C LYS A 82 -5.71 13.63 1.48
N LYS A 83 -6.30 13.63 2.68
CA LYS A 83 -5.55 13.40 3.92
C LYS A 83 -5.87 12.05 4.58
N ASP A 84 -6.72 11.26 3.94
CA ASP A 84 -7.11 9.95 4.44
C ASP A 84 -6.28 8.85 3.80
N PHE A 85 -6.33 7.66 4.37
CA PHE A 85 -5.86 6.46 3.71
C PHE A 85 -7.07 5.55 3.49
N ASP A 86 -7.48 5.38 2.24
CA ASP A 86 -8.74 4.74 1.89
C ASP A 86 -8.51 3.37 1.27
N ILE A 87 -9.43 2.45 1.59
CA ILE A 87 -9.59 1.22 0.82
C ILE A 87 -10.58 1.56 -0.28
N VAL A 88 -10.10 1.59 -1.52
CA VAL A 88 -10.95 1.99 -2.64
C VAL A 88 -11.47 0.77 -3.40
N LYS A 89 -12.45 1.00 -4.27
CA LYS A 89 -13.13 -0.06 -5.00
C LYS A 89 -12.13 -0.89 -5.80
N SER A 90 -12.28 -2.21 -5.72
CA SER A 90 -11.48 -3.15 -6.52
C SER A 90 -11.80 -3.01 -8.01
N ASP A 91 -10.82 -3.22 -8.83
CA ASP A 91 -10.99 -3.22 -10.28
C ASP A 91 -11.72 -4.45 -10.78
#